data_ff867babff127bcf16ca207c6456fdcf
#
_entry.id   ff867babff127bcf16ca207c6456fdcf
#
_cell.length_a   1.000
_cell.length_b   1.000
_cell.length_c   1.000
_cell.angle_alpha   90.00
_cell.angle_beta   90.00
_cell.angle_gamma   90.00
#
_symmetry.space_group_name_H-M   'P 1'
#
loop_
_entity.id
_entity.type
_entity.pdbx_description
1 polymer ?
#
loop_
_entity_poly.entity_id
_entity_poly.type
_entity_poly.pdbx_seq_one_letter_code
_entity_poly.pdbx_strand_id
1 'polypeptide(L)'
;IEEAMEFRKLGGDAMVELTSTGIHRDPVGLLRVSNATGLNIIMGSGWYQKLYHPANMDELTVEEMANEIIRDITVGVGDTGVRSGIIGEVGVEGGPIEPNEIKSIRASVRASRATGAAISFHLGGQGREKFETLVIMDEEGVDRSRVIYGHSDSSAADLPLLLELLEAGVYIQFDLMGRVGVPLDLKLR
;
A
#
# COMPACT_ATOMS: atom_id res chain seq x y z
N ILE A 1 18.48 11.82 1.12
CA ILE A 1 18.33 13.20 0.59
C ILE A 1 18.97 13.30 -0.79
N GLU A 2 20.20 12.84 -0.98
CA GLU A 2 20.93 12.96 -2.26
C GLU A 2 20.16 12.36 -3.44
N GLU A 3 19.73 11.10 -3.35
CA GLU A 3 18.93 10.44 -4.38
C GLU A 3 17.61 11.17 -4.67
N ALA A 4 16.93 11.63 -3.62
CA ALA A 4 15.69 12.38 -3.76
C ALA A 4 15.91 13.75 -4.45
N MET A 5 17.08 14.36 -4.23
CA MET A 5 17.48 15.59 -4.94
C MET A 5 17.72 15.35 -6.43
N GLU A 6 18.28 14.21 -6.83
CA GLU A 6 18.42 13.87 -8.25
C GLU A 6 17.06 13.74 -8.92
N PHE A 7 16.09 13.08 -8.25
CA PHE A 7 14.71 13.02 -8.74
C PHE A 7 14.09 14.43 -8.89
N ARG A 8 14.30 15.30 -7.89
CA ARG A 8 13.83 16.69 -7.94
C ARG A 8 14.44 17.49 -9.10
N LYS A 9 15.75 17.35 -9.35
CA LYS A 9 16.46 18.01 -10.46
C LYS A 9 15.93 17.59 -11.83
N LEU A 10 15.47 16.35 -11.97
CA LEU A 10 14.85 15.82 -13.19
C LEU A 10 13.39 16.23 -13.37
N GLY A 11 12.84 17.08 -12.51
CA GLY A 11 11.47 17.58 -12.59
C GLY A 11 10.47 16.82 -11.75
N GLY A 12 10.92 15.93 -10.85
CA GLY A 12 10.02 15.26 -9.91
C GLY A 12 9.45 16.23 -8.87
N ASP A 13 8.15 16.12 -8.58
CA ASP A 13 7.46 17.00 -7.62
C ASP A 13 6.93 16.25 -6.39
N ALA A 14 6.60 14.97 -6.53
CA ALA A 14 6.06 14.16 -5.44
C ALA A 14 6.61 12.74 -5.46
N MET A 15 6.73 12.15 -4.28
CA MET A 15 7.07 10.74 -4.08
C MET A 15 6.08 10.11 -3.11
N VAL A 16 5.65 8.89 -3.39
CA VAL A 16 4.90 8.07 -2.46
C VAL A 16 5.87 7.11 -1.79
N GLU A 17 5.91 7.14 -0.47
CA GLU A 17 6.77 6.29 0.36
C GLU A 17 5.87 5.40 1.22
N LEU A 18 5.88 4.08 0.96
CA LEU A 18 4.90 3.14 1.49
C LEU A 18 5.43 2.27 2.64
N THR A 19 6.53 2.67 3.29
CA THR A 19 6.99 1.99 4.51
C THR A 19 5.92 2.09 5.60
N SER A 20 5.34 0.95 5.94
CA SER A 20 4.25 0.86 6.90
C SER A 20 4.71 0.38 8.29
N THR A 21 3.77 0.15 9.19
CA THR A 21 4.04 -0.37 10.54
C THR A 21 4.71 -1.76 10.44
N GLY A 22 5.77 -1.97 11.22
CA GLY A 22 6.54 -3.22 11.24
C GLY A 22 7.77 -3.23 10.33
N ILE A 23 7.87 -2.33 9.34
CA ILE A 23 9.02 -2.22 8.44
C ILE A 23 9.77 -0.87 8.59
N HIS A 24 9.75 -0.33 9.80
CA HIS A 24 10.54 0.84 10.21
C HIS A 24 10.14 2.18 9.55
N ARG A 25 8.84 2.45 9.40
CA ARG A 25 8.36 3.78 8.98
C ARG A 25 8.99 4.90 9.82
N ASP A 26 9.57 5.91 9.16
CA ASP A 26 10.23 7.04 9.81
C ASP A 26 9.60 8.39 9.38
N PRO A 27 8.51 8.83 10.04
CA PRO A 27 7.83 10.07 9.70
C PRO A 27 8.72 11.30 9.77
N VAL A 28 9.60 11.38 10.77
CA VAL A 28 10.51 12.50 10.97
C VAL A 28 11.60 12.53 9.90
N GLY A 29 12.11 11.36 9.53
CA GLY A 29 13.05 11.21 8.42
C GLY A 29 12.45 11.67 7.10
N LEU A 30 11.21 11.28 6.81
CA LEU A 30 10.50 11.71 5.60
C LEU A 30 10.24 13.23 5.58
N LEU A 31 9.85 13.81 6.71
CA LEU A 31 9.72 15.27 6.84
C LEU A 31 11.04 15.98 6.56
N ARG A 32 12.18 15.45 7.06
CA ARG A 32 13.51 15.99 6.77
C ARG A 32 13.86 15.90 5.28
N VAL A 33 13.52 14.79 4.62
CA VAL A 33 13.72 14.65 3.16
C VAL A 33 12.87 15.69 2.42
N SER A 34 11.58 15.81 2.73
CA SER A 34 10.69 16.80 2.13
C SER A 34 11.22 18.22 2.28
N ASN A 35 11.59 18.63 3.49
CA ASN A 35 12.12 19.96 3.76
C ASN A 35 13.45 20.24 3.03
N ALA A 36 14.32 19.24 2.91
CA ALA A 36 15.63 19.41 2.27
C ALA A 36 15.55 19.45 0.73
N THR A 37 14.56 18.80 0.14
CA THR A 37 14.45 18.63 -1.32
C THR A 37 13.35 19.47 -1.96
N GLY A 38 12.38 19.93 -1.15
CA GLY A 38 11.15 20.56 -1.65
C GLY A 38 10.18 19.59 -2.34
N LEU A 39 10.38 18.28 -2.18
CA LEU A 39 9.46 17.25 -2.68
C LEU A 39 8.26 17.10 -1.76
N ASN A 40 7.09 16.87 -2.36
CA ASN A 40 5.92 16.42 -1.62
C ASN A 40 6.06 14.92 -1.34
N ILE A 41 6.30 14.54 -0.09
CA ILE A 41 6.40 13.13 0.31
C ILE A 41 5.05 12.68 0.86
N ILE A 42 4.46 11.66 0.21
CA ILE A 42 3.20 11.05 0.62
C ILE A 42 3.54 9.76 1.36
N MET A 43 3.36 9.78 2.68
CA MET A 43 3.72 8.67 3.55
C MET A 43 2.57 7.68 3.69
N GLY A 44 2.89 6.38 3.77
CA GLY A 44 1.96 5.28 3.99
C GLY A 44 1.55 5.09 5.45
N SER A 45 0.46 4.32 5.67
CA SER A 45 0.00 3.82 6.97
C SER A 45 -0.64 2.45 6.82
N GLY A 46 -0.66 1.65 7.88
CA GLY A 46 -1.19 0.29 7.89
C GLY A 46 -0.10 -0.75 8.21
N TRP A 47 -0.37 -2.00 7.89
CA TRP A 47 0.52 -3.12 8.21
C TRP A 47 0.95 -3.88 6.96
N TYR A 48 2.23 -4.27 6.95
CA TYR A 48 2.83 -5.06 5.90
C TYR A 48 2.47 -6.56 6.05
N GLN A 49 3.24 -7.43 5.45
CA GLN A 49 3.04 -8.89 5.47
C GLN A 49 3.20 -9.48 6.89
N LYS A 50 2.63 -10.65 7.10
CA LYS A 50 2.65 -11.42 8.37
C LYS A 50 4.03 -11.45 9.05
N LEU A 51 5.11 -11.66 8.30
CA LEU A 51 6.47 -11.73 8.86
C LEU A 51 6.87 -10.45 9.62
N TYR A 52 6.28 -9.33 9.27
CA TYR A 52 6.59 -8.00 9.81
C TYR A 52 5.51 -7.47 10.75
N HIS A 53 4.51 -8.28 11.07
CA HIS A 53 3.48 -7.88 12.01
C HIS A 53 4.06 -7.71 13.41
N PRO A 54 3.60 -6.70 14.18
CA PRO A 54 4.03 -6.52 15.57
C PRO A 54 3.55 -7.71 16.43
N ALA A 55 4.25 -7.98 17.52
CA ALA A 55 3.98 -9.13 18.40
C ALA A 55 2.55 -9.15 18.98
N ASN A 56 1.93 -8.00 19.13
CA ASN A 56 0.56 -7.85 19.65
C ASN A 56 -0.52 -7.88 18.55
N MET A 57 -0.18 -8.21 17.29
CA MET A 57 -1.12 -8.18 16.16
C MET A 57 -2.34 -9.08 16.38
N ASP A 58 -2.16 -10.21 17.08
CA ASP A 58 -3.25 -11.13 17.39
C ASP A 58 -4.30 -10.51 18.35
N GLU A 59 -3.88 -9.61 19.20
CA GLU A 59 -4.70 -8.95 20.21
C GLU A 59 -5.49 -7.76 19.65
N LEU A 60 -5.00 -7.16 18.56
CA LEU A 60 -5.64 -6.00 17.92
C LEU A 60 -6.93 -6.40 17.23
N THR A 61 -7.98 -5.63 17.49
CA THR A 61 -9.24 -5.71 16.74
C THR A 61 -9.16 -4.92 15.44
N VAL A 62 -10.03 -5.26 14.48
CA VAL A 62 -10.17 -4.50 13.22
C VAL A 62 -10.47 -3.02 13.47
N GLU A 63 -11.26 -2.72 14.51
CA GLU A 63 -11.63 -1.34 14.86
C GLU A 63 -10.45 -0.56 15.41
N GLU A 64 -9.64 -1.13 16.30
CA GLU A 64 -8.42 -0.50 16.81
C GLU A 64 -7.43 -0.21 15.70
N MET A 65 -7.24 -1.19 14.81
CA MET A 65 -6.37 -1.04 13.63
C MET A 65 -6.90 0.08 12.70
N ALA A 66 -8.19 0.13 12.43
CA ALA A 66 -8.79 1.18 11.59
C ALA A 66 -8.60 2.56 12.23
N ASN A 67 -8.82 2.68 13.54
CA ASN A 67 -8.66 3.92 14.28
C ASN A 67 -7.19 4.40 14.29
N GLU A 68 -6.21 3.49 14.34
CA GLU A 68 -4.80 3.85 14.20
C GLU A 68 -4.52 4.47 12.84
N ILE A 69 -4.97 3.84 11.73
CA ILE A 69 -4.81 4.39 10.38
C ILE A 69 -5.51 5.75 10.25
N ILE A 70 -6.73 5.88 10.74
CA ILE A 70 -7.48 7.14 10.70
C ILE A 70 -6.72 8.24 11.46
N ARG A 71 -6.19 7.94 12.64
CA ARG A 71 -5.36 8.87 13.42
C ARG A 71 -4.10 9.27 12.66
N ASP A 72 -3.41 8.32 12.06
CA ASP A 72 -2.20 8.58 11.25
C ASP A 72 -2.48 9.55 10.10
N ILE A 73 -3.65 9.46 9.48
CA ILE A 73 -4.04 10.31 8.35
C ILE A 73 -4.55 11.67 8.81
N THR A 74 -5.32 11.72 9.91
CA THR A 74 -6.03 12.94 10.31
C THR A 74 -5.27 13.78 11.34
N VAL A 75 -4.48 13.14 12.20
CA VAL A 75 -3.74 13.78 13.30
C VAL A 75 -2.22 13.68 13.06
N GLY A 76 -1.71 12.47 12.81
CA GLY A 76 -0.30 12.17 12.58
C GLY A 76 0.16 10.92 13.32
N VAL A 77 1.29 10.40 12.88
CA VAL A 77 1.91 9.19 13.42
C VAL A 77 2.52 9.47 14.78
N GLY A 78 2.10 8.73 15.79
CA GLY A 78 2.55 8.96 17.17
C GLY A 78 2.32 10.40 17.61
N ASP A 79 3.36 11.04 18.14
CA ASP A 79 3.34 12.45 18.57
C ASP A 79 4.11 13.36 17.60
N THR A 80 4.43 12.88 16.40
CA THR A 80 5.22 13.61 15.40
C THR A 80 4.44 14.72 14.69
N GLY A 81 3.10 14.63 14.63
CA GLY A 81 2.25 15.49 13.82
C GLY A 81 2.39 15.27 12.30
N VAL A 82 3.25 14.34 11.86
CA VAL A 82 3.41 14.01 10.44
C VAL A 82 2.30 13.05 10.03
N ARG A 83 1.48 13.48 9.08
CA ARG A 83 0.29 12.74 8.63
C ARG A 83 0.59 11.88 7.42
N SER A 84 0.00 10.69 7.39
CA SER A 84 -0.02 9.82 6.22
C SER A 84 -1.01 10.34 5.17
N GLY A 85 -0.73 10.12 3.89
CA GLY A 85 -1.60 10.52 2.78
C GLY A 85 -2.20 9.35 2.01
N ILE A 86 -1.77 8.13 2.30
CA ILE A 86 -2.23 6.90 1.65
C ILE A 86 -2.22 5.76 2.66
N ILE A 87 -3.07 4.76 2.48
CA ILE A 87 -3.07 3.54 3.27
C ILE A 87 -2.23 2.50 2.55
N GLY A 88 -1.24 1.95 3.22
CA GLY A 88 -0.35 0.94 2.66
C GLY A 88 1.14 1.24 2.90
N GLU A 89 1.99 0.38 2.46
CA GLU A 89 1.68 -0.79 1.65
C GLU A 89 1.02 -1.86 2.53
N VAL A 90 -0.22 -2.25 2.20
CA VAL A 90 -0.91 -3.32 2.92
C VAL A 90 -0.42 -4.66 2.39
N GLY A 91 0.22 -5.45 3.23
CA GLY A 91 0.82 -6.71 2.82
C GLY A 91 -0.21 -7.84 2.75
N VAL A 92 -0.28 -8.50 1.60
CA VAL A 92 -0.98 -9.77 1.41
C VAL A 92 -0.09 -10.65 0.52
N GLU A 93 0.49 -11.68 1.09
CA GLU A 93 1.52 -12.46 0.40
C GLU A 93 0.95 -13.41 -0.64
N GLY A 94 -0.19 -14.00 -0.37
CA GLY A 94 -0.86 -14.97 -1.26
C GLY A 94 -1.57 -16.05 -0.47
N GLY A 95 -2.29 -16.93 -1.18
CA GLY A 95 -3.23 -17.87 -0.58
C GLY A 95 -2.61 -19.01 0.25
N PRO A 96 -3.26 -19.39 1.37
CA PRO A 96 -4.45 -18.73 1.89
C PRO A 96 -4.11 -17.39 2.57
N ILE A 97 -5.04 -16.42 2.52
CA ILE A 97 -4.86 -15.13 3.19
C ILE A 97 -4.88 -15.36 4.70
N GLU A 98 -3.86 -14.87 5.38
CA GLU A 98 -3.67 -15.07 6.81
C GLU A 98 -4.70 -14.27 7.65
N PRO A 99 -5.15 -14.78 8.82
CA PRO A 99 -6.17 -14.10 9.63
C PRO A 99 -5.83 -12.64 9.97
N ASN A 100 -4.58 -12.34 10.25
CA ASN A 100 -4.14 -10.98 10.57
C ASN A 100 -4.05 -10.09 9.32
N GLU A 101 -3.77 -10.66 8.15
CA GLU A 101 -3.87 -9.93 6.88
C GLU A 101 -5.33 -9.59 6.58
N ILE A 102 -6.28 -10.51 6.83
CA ILE A 102 -7.73 -10.23 6.72
C ILE A 102 -8.13 -9.06 7.63
N LYS A 103 -7.66 -9.03 8.89
CA LYS A 103 -7.90 -7.89 9.80
C LYS A 103 -7.34 -6.59 9.23
N SER A 104 -6.12 -6.62 8.71
CA SER A 104 -5.46 -5.46 8.11
C SER A 104 -6.21 -4.94 6.87
N ILE A 105 -6.68 -5.83 5.99
CA ILE A 105 -7.53 -5.48 4.84
C ILE A 105 -8.80 -4.77 5.30
N ARG A 106 -9.55 -5.37 6.24
CA ARG A 106 -10.79 -4.81 6.77
C ARG A 106 -10.58 -3.44 7.43
N ALA A 107 -9.54 -3.31 8.24
CA ALA A 107 -9.16 -2.05 8.88
C ALA A 107 -8.83 -0.97 7.85
N SER A 108 -8.08 -1.33 6.81
CA SER A 108 -7.72 -0.43 5.71
C SER A 108 -8.95 0.11 4.97
N VAL A 109 -9.94 -0.76 4.69
CA VAL A 109 -11.19 -0.33 4.05
C VAL A 109 -11.98 0.61 4.94
N ARG A 110 -12.14 0.30 6.24
CA ARG A 110 -12.83 1.18 7.19
C ARG A 110 -12.16 2.55 7.27
N ALA A 111 -10.84 2.57 7.33
CA ALA A 111 -10.06 3.81 7.35
C ALA A 111 -10.18 4.58 6.02
N SER A 112 -10.13 3.91 4.87
CA SER A 112 -10.34 4.52 3.55
C SER A 112 -11.71 5.18 3.45
N ARG A 113 -12.77 4.51 3.90
CA ARG A 113 -14.13 5.07 3.92
C ARG A 113 -14.26 6.30 4.82
N ALA A 114 -13.57 6.29 5.97
CA ALA A 114 -13.61 7.40 6.92
C ALA A 114 -12.80 8.61 6.47
N THR A 115 -11.70 8.40 5.75
CA THR A 115 -10.73 9.46 5.41
C THR A 115 -10.71 9.84 3.94
N GLY A 116 -11.19 8.98 3.06
CA GLY A 116 -11.09 9.11 1.61
C GLY A 116 -9.71 8.72 1.04
N ALA A 117 -8.78 8.24 1.86
CA ALA A 117 -7.45 7.84 1.39
C ALA A 117 -7.52 6.57 0.53
N ALA A 118 -6.67 6.50 -0.51
CA ALA A 118 -6.50 5.30 -1.31
C ALA A 118 -5.78 4.19 -0.54
N ILE A 119 -5.99 2.95 -0.96
CA ILE A 119 -5.34 1.76 -0.40
C ILE A 119 -4.37 1.19 -1.44
N SER A 120 -3.10 1.06 -1.09
CA SER A 120 -2.08 0.41 -1.91
C SER A 120 -1.67 -0.93 -1.29
N PHE A 121 -1.76 -1.99 -2.08
CA PHE A 121 -1.40 -3.33 -1.65
C PHE A 121 0.00 -3.73 -2.12
N HIS A 122 0.76 -4.37 -1.23
CA HIS A 122 1.86 -5.23 -1.60
C HIS A 122 1.28 -6.57 -2.07
N LEU A 123 1.32 -6.84 -3.36
CA LEU A 123 0.73 -7.97 -4.06
C LEU A 123 -0.82 -8.00 -4.02
N GLY A 124 -1.43 -7.97 -2.85
CA GLY A 124 -2.87 -8.20 -2.71
C GLY A 124 -3.29 -9.63 -3.04
N GLY A 125 -2.37 -10.58 -2.89
CA GLY A 125 -2.47 -11.95 -3.36
C GLY A 125 -1.75 -12.17 -4.70
N GLN A 126 -1.58 -13.44 -5.08
CA GLN A 126 -0.99 -13.85 -6.36
C GLN A 126 -2.08 -14.37 -7.29
N GLY A 127 -2.06 -13.94 -8.56
CA GLY A 127 -3.05 -14.42 -9.52
C GLY A 127 -4.49 -14.15 -9.05
N ARG A 128 -5.30 -15.19 -8.97
CA ARG A 128 -6.73 -15.08 -8.63
C ARG A 128 -7.03 -14.79 -7.15
N GLU A 129 -6.07 -14.95 -6.24
CA GLU A 129 -6.23 -14.55 -4.84
C GLU A 129 -6.50 -13.04 -4.69
N LYS A 130 -6.15 -12.24 -5.69
CA LYS A 130 -6.53 -10.81 -5.75
C LYS A 130 -8.05 -10.61 -5.69
N PHE A 131 -8.84 -11.54 -6.23
CA PHE A 131 -10.30 -11.49 -6.12
C PHE A 131 -10.80 -11.89 -4.72
N GLU A 132 -10.09 -12.77 -4.00
CA GLU A 132 -10.42 -13.07 -2.61
C GLU A 132 -10.24 -11.83 -1.73
N THR A 133 -9.16 -11.07 -1.97
CA THR A 133 -8.95 -9.77 -1.30
C THR A 133 -10.07 -8.78 -1.64
N LEU A 134 -10.52 -8.72 -2.90
CA LEU A 134 -11.65 -7.87 -3.30
C LEU A 134 -12.95 -8.25 -2.60
N VAL A 135 -13.24 -9.55 -2.46
CA VAL A 135 -14.43 -10.01 -1.73
C VAL A 135 -14.40 -9.52 -0.28
N ILE A 136 -13.27 -9.66 0.40
CA ILE A 136 -13.11 -9.17 1.79
C ILE A 136 -13.32 -7.65 1.86
N MET A 137 -12.80 -6.90 0.89
CA MET A 137 -12.97 -5.45 0.83
C MET A 137 -14.42 -5.03 0.52
N ASP A 138 -15.10 -5.75 -0.34
CA ASP A 138 -16.51 -5.49 -0.69
C ASP A 138 -17.43 -5.70 0.52
N GLU A 139 -17.16 -6.69 1.37
CA GLU A 139 -17.90 -6.91 2.62
C GLU A 139 -17.81 -5.70 3.57
N GLU A 140 -16.72 -4.94 3.51
CA GLU A 140 -16.53 -3.70 4.27
C GLU A 140 -16.99 -2.44 3.48
N GLY A 141 -17.47 -2.60 2.24
CA GLY A 141 -17.98 -1.52 1.39
C GLY A 141 -16.91 -0.62 0.81
N VAL A 142 -15.87 -1.21 0.25
CA VAL A 142 -14.76 -0.48 -0.40
C VAL A 142 -15.24 0.32 -1.63
N ASP A 143 -14.65 1.48 -1.83
CA ASP A 143 -14.64 2.14 -3.14
C ASP A 143 -13.45 1.57 -3.94
N ARG A 144 -13.73 0.67 -4.87
CA ARG A 144 -12.71 -0.01 -5.67
C ARG A 144 -11.84 0.94 -6.49
N SER A 145 -12.35 2.12 -6.84
CA SER A 145 -11.58 3.16 -7.53
C SER A 145 -10.48 3.79 -6.68
N ARG A 146 -10.37 3.39 -5.42
CA ARG A 146 -9.31 3.78 -4.47
C ARG A 146 -8.36 2.63 -4.14
N VAL A 147 -8.45 1.50 -4.83
CA VAL A 147 -7.64 0.31 -4.59
C VAL A 147 -6.55 0.19 -5.65
N ILE A 148 -5.31 0.01 -5.22
CA ILE A 148 -4.14 -0.17 -6.08
C ILE A 148 -3.50 -1.51 -5.74
N TYR A 149 -3.37 -2.40 -6.72
CA TYR A 149 -2.58 -3.63 -6.60
C TYR A 149 -1.17 -3.40 -7.12
N GLY A 150 -0.20 -3.25 -6.21
CA GLY A 150 1.23 -3.17 -6.49
C GLY A 150 1.80 -4.51 -6.95
N HIS A 151 3.00 -4.46 -7.51
CA HIS A 151 3.78 -5.64 -7.95
C HIS A 151 3.01 -6.61 -8.87
N SER A 152 2.09 -6.06 -9.68
CA SER A 152 1.30 -6.89 -10.60
C SER A 152 2.11 -7.42 -11.79
N ASP A 153 3.41 -7.14 -11.82
CA ASP A 153 4.38 -7.69 -12.80
C ASP A 153 4.35 -9.23 -12.87
N SER A 154 4.11 -9.89 -11.74
CA SER A 154 3.97 -11.35 -11.69
C SER A 154 2.79 -11.87 -12.51
N SER A 155 1.77 -11.05 -12.70
CA SER A 155 0.57 -11.35 -13.49
C SER A 155 0.63 -10.83 -14.92
N ALA A 156 1.74 -10.22 -15.34
CA ALA A 156 1.86 -9.57 -16.66
C ALA A 156 1.65 -10.53 -17.85
N ALA A 157 1.90 -11.83 -17.66
CA ALA A 157 1.67 -12.85 -18.67
C ALA A 157 0.22 -13.33 -18.75
N ASP A 158 -0.62 -13.00 -17.75
CA ASP A 158 -2.04 -13.37 -17.68
C ASP A 158 -2.93 -12.16 -18.01
N LEU A 159 -2.99 -11.81 -19.28
CA LEU A 159 -3.79 -10.69 -19.74
C LEU A 159 -5.28 -10.82 -19.39
N PRO A 160 -5.94 -12.00 -19.49
CA PRO A 160 -7.32 -12.16 -19.03
C PRO A 160 -7.51 -11.77 -17.58
N LEU A 161 -6.64 -12.20 -16.66
CA LEU A 161 -6.69 -11.83 -15.26
C LEU A 161 -6.57 -10.31 -15.06
N LEU A 162 -5.62 -9.67 -15.76
CA LEU A 162 -5.43 -8.22 -15.66
C LEU A 162 -6.64 -7.43 -16.13
N LEU A 163 -7.24 -7.85 -17.26
CA LEU A 163 -8.45 -7.20 -17.79
C LEU A 163 -9.63 -7.36 -16.81
N GLU A 164 -9.82 -8.55 -16.24
CA GLU A 164 -10.88 -8.81 -15.26
C GLU A 164 -10.70 -7.93 -14.00
N LEU A 165 -9.47 -7.72 -13.53
CA LEU A 165 -9.17 -6.82 -12.42
C LEU A 165 -9.46 -5.35 -12.76
N LEU A 166 -9.10 -4.90 -13.96
CA LEU A 166 -9.40 -3.54 -14.42
C LEU A 166 -10.91 -3.33 -14.58
N GLU A 167 -11.64 -4.32 -15.10
CA GLU A 167 -13.12 -4.32 -15.16
C GLU A 167 -13.75 -4.30 -13.77
N ALA A 168 -13.09 -4.91 -12.77
CA ALA A 168 -13.51 -4.81 -11.38
C ALA A 168 -13.35 -3.41 -10.78
N GLY A 169 -12.66 -2.49 -11.47
CA GLY A 169 -12.56 -1.07 -11.12
C GLY A 169 -11.39 -0.70 -10.23
N VAL A 170 -10.37 -1.56 -10.11
CA VAL A 170 -9.14 -1.29 -9.36
C VAL A 170 -8.01 -0.79 -10.25
N TYR A 171 -6.99 -0.20 -9.66
CA TYR A 171 -5.73 0.13 -10.34
C TYR A 171 -4.75 -1.03 -10.24
N ILE A 172 -4.00 -1.24 -11.32
CA ILE A 172 -2.91 -2.23 -11.40
C ILE A 172 -1.61 -1.47 -11.59
N GLN A 173 -0.63 -1.76 -10.75
CA GLN A 173 0.67 -1.12 -10.79
C GLN A 173 1.75 -2.13 -11.18
N PHE A 174 2.52 -1.79 -12.22
CA PHE A 174 3.73 -2.48 -12.63
C PHE A 174 4.93 -1.64 -12.19
N ASP A 175 5.74 -2.13 -11.28
CA ASP A 175 6.79 -1.38 -10.61
C ASP A 175 8.14 -2.10 -10.51
N LEU A 176 8.22 -3.32 -11.04
CA LEU A 176 9.46 -4.09 -11.08
C LEU A 176 10.25 -3.90 -12.38
N MET A 177 9.98 -2.84 -13.13
CA MET A 177 10.70 -2.53 -14.37
C MET A 177 12.17 -2.24 -14.09
N GLY A 178 13.07 -2.87 -14.87
CA GLY A 178 14.51 -2.73 -14.68
C GLY A 178 15.11 -3.60 -13.57
N ARG A 179 14.30 -4.36 -12.82
CA ARG A 179 14.83 -5.32 -11.85
C ARG A 179 15.60 -6.43 -12.55
N VAL A 180 16.83 -6.68 -12.09
CA VAL A 180 17.67 -7.75 -12.59
C VAL A 180 16.98 -9.11 -12.39
N GLY A 181 16.91 -9.93 -13.44
CA GLY A 181 16.31 -11.27 -13.40
C GLY A 181 14.83 -11.34 -13.83
N VAL A 182 14.19 -10.20 -14.08
CA VAL A 182 12.87 -10.18 -14.73
C VAL A 182 13.07 -9.75 -16.18
N PRO A 183 12.81 -10.62 -17.18
CA PRO A 183 12.99 -10.27 -18.59
C PRO A 183 12.15 -9.03 -18.94
N LEU A 184 12.79 -8.02 -19.51
CA LEU A 184 12.14 -6.76 -19.91
C LEU A 184 11.06 -7.02 -20.97
N ASP A 185 11.25 -8.02 -21.81
CA ASP A 185 10.33 -8.44 -22.88
C ASP A 185 9.03 -9.05 -22.34
N LEU A 186 9.01 -9.63 -21.14
CA LEU A 186 7.78 -10.07 -20.48
C LEU A 186 6.93 -8.89 -19.97
N LYS A 187 7.54 -7.72 -19.77
CA LYS A 187 6.86 -6.51 -19.31
C LYS A 187 6.34 -5.63 -20.44
N LEU A 188 6.77 -5.89 -21.67
CA LEU A 188 6.43 -5.08 -22.85
C LEU A 188 5.50 -5.81 -23.84
N ARG A 189 5.10 -7.04 -23.53
CA ARG A 189 4.16 -7.84 -24.32
C ARG A 189 2.78 -7.84 -23.68
#